data_11b17091e900b106460fada181cadcc9
#
_entry.id   11b17091e900b106460fada181cadcc9
#
_cell.length_a   1.000
_cell.length_b   1.000
_cell.length_c   1.000
_cell.angle_alpha   90.00
_cell.angle_beta   90.00
_cell.angle_gamma   90.00
#
_symmetry.space_group_name_H-M   'P 1'
#
loop_
_entity.id
_entity.type
_entity.pdbx_description
1 polymer ?
#
loop_
_entity_poly.entity_id
_entity_poly.type
_entity_poly.pdbx_seq_one_letter_code
_entity_poly.pdbx_strand_id
1 'polypeptide(L)' 'MPAFDEEAAFGKPLAKPASHVIGEPIDTLSAPELAERIELCRREIERLETAKAAREATKAAADAFFRR' A
#
# COMPACT_ATOMS: atom_id res chain seq x y z
N MET A 1 -19.92 0.91 -25.36
CA MET A 1 -19.77 0.90 -25.09
C MET A 1 -19.57 0.82 -24.74
N PRO A 2 -19.48 0.87 -24.60
CA PRO A 2 -19.15 0.95 -24.02
C PRO A 2 -18.95 0.76 -23.34
N ALA A 3 -18.94 0.86 -23.15
CA ALA A 3 -18.80 0.89 -22.50
C ALA A 3 -18.65 0.49 -21.96
N PHE A 4 -18.72 0.64 -21.73
CA PHE A 4 -18.65 0.53 -21.28
C PHE A 4 -18.29 0.16 -20.73
N ASP A 5 -18.46 0.24 -20.64
CA ASP A 5 -18.27 0.21 -20.15
C ASP A 5 -17.98 -0.22 -19.58
N GLU A 6 -18.07 -0.05 -19.53
CA GLU A 6 -17.88 -0.02 -19.13
C GLU A 6 -17.67 -0.44 -18.47
N GLU A 7 -17.86 -0.30 -18.29
CA GLU A 7 -17.73 -0.32 -17.80
C GLU A 7 -17.59 -0.83 -17.22
N ALA A 8 -17.80 -0.76 -17.27
CA ALA A 8 -17.77 -0.86 -16.88
C ALA A 8 -17.76 -1.47 -16.48
N ALA A 9 -17.85 -1.39 -16.54
CA ALA A 9 -17.84 -1.55 -16.36
C ALA A 9 -17.74 -2.10 -15.97
N PHE A 10 -17.85 -2.01 -15.62
CA PHE A 10 -17.60 -2.10 -15.29
C PHE A 10 -17.32 -2.36 -14.51
N GLY A 11 -17.41 -2.04 -13.97
CA GLY A 11 -17.13 -1.78 -13.42
C GLY A 11 -16.69 -2.11 -12.71
N LYS A 12 -16.53 -2.15 -12.46
CA LYS A 12 -16.12 -2.46 -12.09
C LYS A 12 -15.37 -2.66 -11.61
N PRO A 13 -15.37 -2.35 -11.01
CA PRO A 13 -14.61 -2.38 -10.49
C PRO A 13 -13.83 -3.01 -10.48
N LEU A 14 -13.96 -3.10 -10.66
CA LEU A 14 -13.30 -3.68 -10.84
C LEU A 14 -12.13 -3.71 -10.80
N ALA A 15 -12.05 -3.69 -10.89
CA ALA A 15 -10.70 -3.66 -11.15
C ALA A 15 -9.88 -2.80 -10.27
N LYS A 16 -10.46 -2.04 -9.52
CA LYS A 16 -9.72 -1.21 -8.59
C LYS A 16 -9.31 -2.04 -7.39
N PRO A 17 -8.01 -2.18 -7.14
CA PRO A 17 -7.57 -2.98 -6.00
C PRO A 17 -8.04 -2.35 -4.69
N ALA A 18 -8.24 -3.20 -3.71
CA ALA A 18 -8.59 -2.72 -2.38
C ALA A 18 -7.48 -1.85 -1.83
N SER A 19 -7.84 -0.87 -1.04
CA SER A 19 -6.88 -0.01 -0.40
C SER A 19 -7.34 0.25 1.02
N HIS A 20 -6.42 0.72 1.83
CA HIS A 20 -6.72 0.99 3.23
C HIS A 20 -6.05 2.29 3.65
N VAL A 21 -6.83 3.13 4.29
CA VAL A 21 -6.31 4.37 4.87
C VAL A 21 -6.19 4.16 6.36
N ILE A 22 -5.02 4.41 6.92
CA ILE A 22 -4.80 4.21 8.34
C ILE A 22 -5.79 5.06 9.14
N GLY A 23 -6.50 4.39 10.03
CA GLY A 23 -7.47 5.06 10.88
C GLY A 23 -8.86 5.19 10.29
N GLU A 24 -9.08 4.71 9.07
CA GLU A 24 -10.41 4.80 8.49
C GLU A 24 -11.39 3.92 9.25
N PRO A 25 -12.69 4.25 9.22
CA PRO A 25 -13.68 3.43 9.91
C PRO A 25 -13.74 2.03 9.34
N ILE A 26 -13.91 1.05 10.23
CA ILE A 26 -13.95 -0.36 9.81
C ILE A 26 -15.25 -1.04 10.24
N ASP A 27 -16.22 -0.27 10.72
CA ASP A 27 -17.43 -0.83 11.31
C ASP A 27 -18.23 -1.67 10.33
N THR A 28 -18.14 -1.37 9.04
CA THR A 28 -18.93 -2.07 8.04
C THR A 28 -18.17 -3.20 7.37
N LEU A 29 -16.94 -3.47 7.79
CA LEU A 29 -16.13 -4.49 7.14
C LEU A 29 -16.37 -5.85 7.76
N SER A 30 -16.49 -6.86 6.91
CA SER A 30 -16.60 -8.25 7.35
C SER A 30 -15.23 -8.77 7.76
N ALA A 31 -15.22 -9.95 8.39
CA ALA A 31 -13.94 -10.55 8.78
C ALA A 31 -13.02 -10.80 7.59
N PRO A 32 -13.50 -11.34 6.45
CA PRO A 32 -12.63 -11.45 5.29
C PRO A 32 -12.11 -10.11 4.78
N GLU A 33 -12.94 -9.07 4.82
CA GLU A 33 -12.51 -7.75 4.41
C GLU A 33 -11.46 -7.19 5.34
N LEU A 34 -11.61 -7.44 6.63
CA LEU A 34 -10.59 -7.02 7.60
C LEU A 34 -9.28 -7.74 7.35
N ALA A 35 -9.35 -9.04 7.04
CA ALA A 35 -8.15 -9.80 6.73
C ALA A 35 -7.43 -9.23 5.51
N GLU A 36 -8.20 -8.83 4.50
CA GLU A 36 -7.64 -8.21 3.32
C GLU A 36 -6.93 -6.90 3.67
N ARG A 37 -7.54 -6.10 4.54
CA ARG A 37 -6.93 -4.85 4.97
C ARG A 37 -5.64 -5.08 5.74
N ILE A 38 -5.62 -6.12 6.56
CA ILE A 38 -4.41 -6.48 7.29
C ILE A 38 -3.29 -6.83 6.32
N GLU A 39 -3.61 -7.58 5.28
CA GLU A 39 -2.60 -7.96 4.30
C GLU A 39 -2.06 -6.74 3.57
N LEU A 40 -2.93 -5.81 3.21
CA LEU A 40 -2.50 -4.56 2.58
C LEU A 40 -1.55 -3.79 3.49
N CYS A 41 -1.87 -3.72 4.77
CA CYS A 41 -1.03 -3.02 5.71
C CYS A 41 0.32 -3.69 5.89
N ARG A 42 0.34 -5.03 5.86
CA ARG A 42 1.60 -5.77 5.96
C ARG A 42 2.51 -5.46 4.79
N ARG A 43 1.95 -5.42 3.58
CA ARG A 43 2.74 -5.08 2.41
C ARG A 43 3.26 -3.66 2.48
N GLU A 44 2.44 -2.77 3.02
CA GLU A 44 2.86 -1.38 3.16
C GLU A 44 4.00 -1.27 4.17
N ILE A 45 3.92 -2.02 5.27
CA ILE A 45 5.00 -2.03 6.25
C ILE A 45 6.30 -2.49 5.60
N GLU A 46 6.24 -3.56 4.81
CA GLU A 46 7.42 -4.04 4.11
C GLU A 46 8.01 -2.99 3.18
N ARG A 47 7.13 -2.31 2.46
CA ARG A 47 7.57 -1.27 1.54
C ARG A 47 8.27 -0.15 2.28
N LEU A 48 7.68 0.27 3.40
CA LEU A 48 8.25 1.34 4.21
C LEU A 48 9.57 0.92 4.85
N GLU A 49 9.62 -0.33 5.33
CA GLU A 49 10.84 -0.82 5.94
C GLU A 49 11.97 -0.89 4.93
N THR A 50 11.67 -1.32 3.72
CA THR A 50 12.66 -1.38 2.66
C THR A 50 13.17 0.03 2.33
N ALA A 51 12.27 0.98 2.22
CA ALA A 51 12.66 2.35 1.92
C ALA A 51 13.48 2.94 3.06
N LYS A 52 13.08 2.65 4.30
CA LYS A 52 13.80 3.13 5.46
C LYS A 52 15.22 2.57 5.50
N ALA A 53 15.35 1.27 5.26
CA ALA A 53 16.66 0.63 5.27
C ALA A 53 17.56 1.21 4.18
N ALA A 54 17.00 1.47 3.00
CA ALA A 54 17.78 2.05 1.92
C ALA A 54 18.29 3.45 2.27
N ARG A 55 17.43 4.24 2.90
CA ARG A 55 17.84 5.59 3.28
C ARG A 55 18.86 5.59 4.42
N GLU A 56 18.73 4.64 5.34
CA GLU A 56 19.69 4.52 6.42
C GLU A 56 21.05 4.09 5.88
N ALA A 57 21.07 3.18 4.92
CA ALA A 57 22.31 2.74 4.29
C ALA A 57 22.97 3.91 3.55
N THR A 58 22.18 4.70 2.85
CA THR A 58 22.72 5.86 2.13
C THR A 58 23.29 6.87 3.11
N LYS A 59 22.59 7.10 4.22
CA LYS A 59 23.06 8.05 5.21
C LYS A 59 24.36 7.57 5.85
N ALA A 60 24.41 6.28 6.20
CA ALA A 60 25.61 5.71 6.79
C ALA A 60 26.80 5.81 5.85
N ALA A 61 26.56 5.54 4.57
CA ALA A 61 27.62 5.64 3.57
C ALA A 61 28.13 7.08 3.44
N ALA A 62 27.19 8.04 3.41
CA ALA A 62 27.57 9.44 3.32
C ALA A 62 28.34 9.89 4.57
N ASP A 63 27.89 9.47 5.74
CA ASP A 63 28.58 9.82 6.97
C ASP A 63 29.99 9.25 6.99
N ALA A 64 30.14 8.01 6.56
CA ALA A 64 31.47 7.40 6.49
C ALA A 64 32.37 8.12 5.50
N PHE A 65 31.79 8.55 4.39
CA PHE A 65 32.56 9.27 3.38
C PHE A 65 33.07 10.61 3.91
N PHE A 66 32.25 11.30 4.68
CA PHE A 66 32.61 12.63 5.18
C PHE A 66 33.38 12.58 6.48
N ARG A 67 33.48 11.44 7.07
CA ARG A 67 34.17 11.32 8.33
C ARG A 67 35.59 10.84 8.12
N ARG A 68 36.42 11.71 7.67
CA ARG A 68 37.79 11.32 7.33
C ARG A 68 38.82 11.90 8.30
#